data_f84581e47d54a3a0400d8aab8ae49372
#
_entry.id   f84581e47d54a3a0400d8aab8ae49372
#
_cell.length_a   1.000
_cell.length_b   1.000
_cell.length_c   1.000
_cell.angle_alpha   90.00
_cell.angle_beta   90.00
_cell.angle_gamma   90.00
#
_symmetry.space_group_name_H-M   'P 1'
#
loop_
_entity.id
_entity.type
_entity.pdbx_description
1 polymer ?
#
loop_
_entity_poly.entity_id
_entity_poly.type
_entity_poly.pdbx_seq_one_letter_code
_entity_poly.pdbx_strand_id
1 'polypeptide(L)'
;MPLLLDVRDRANYEAGHAIDAYNIPFDELRDRGFEMPAHKTPLVVECDAEDVERIDEWFRTRDERCRWNVVDVRAAGAEEMGPGAPGRFLFAGCPLLAAMAFRVRAAAAAPGSRAIDVGSGSGRDAALLCCQYGFDFVCALDRDGRALSRWTRLLDRHQVPPESRVAVEATIRAEGDLTAVAGPLGPFHLVHVARFLKREILAEIAALLAPGGLLLFHTFVEDSPSLTHAVAPGELRSAFARLEVLRDDVEAIDDGRELSFFAARRPA
;
A
#
# COMPACT_ATOMS: atom_id res chain seq x y z
N MET A 1 -8.32 -11.80 -14.74
CA MET A 1 -9.66 -11.19 -14.88
C MET A 1 -9.50 -9.69 -14.61
N PRO A 2 -10.28 -8.80 -15.27
CA PRO A 2 -10.28 -7.38 -14.93
C PRO A 2 -10.73 -7.16 -13.49
N LEU A 3 -10.27 -6.07 -12.87
CA LEU A 3 -10.82 -5.62 -11.58
C LEU A 3 -12.19 -4.98 -11.80
N LEU A 4 -13.02 -4.98 -10.78
CA LEU A 4 -14.38 -4.43 -10.85
C LEU A 4 -14.52 -3.23 -9.93
N LEU A 5 -14.83 -2.08 -10.51
CA LEU A 5 -15.11 -0.81 -9.81
C LEU A 5 -16.60 -0.49 -9.94
N ASP A 6 -17.28 -0.38 -8.82
CA ASP A 6 -18.65 0.14 -8.77
C ASP A 6 -18.61 1.63 -8.40
N VAL A 7 -19.15 2.49 -9.27
CA VAL A 7 -19.13 3.95 -9.07
C VAL A 7 -20.50 4.52 -8.65
N ARG A 8 -21.47 3.66 -8.34
CA ARG A 8 -22.75 4.07 -7.77
C ARG A 8 -22.54 4.67 -6.38
N ASP A 9 -23.53 5.39 -5.91
CA ASP A 9 -23.50 5.85 -4.55
C ASP A 9 -23.39 4.67 -3.55
N ARG A 10 -22.99 4.99 -2.33
CA ARG A 10 -22.72 3.96 -1.33
C ARG A 10 -24.00 3.18 -0.94
N ALA A 11 -25.15 3.85 -0.91
CA ALA A 11 -26.40 3.19 -0.54
C ALA A 11 -26.83 2.16 -1.60
N ASN A 12 -26.75 2.51 -2.88
CA ASN A 12 -27.01 1.60 -4.00
C ASN A 12 -26.04 0.43 -4.02
N TYR A 13 -24.74 0.69 -3.77
CA TYR A 13 -23.75 -0.36 -3.65
C TYR A 13 -24.05 -1.31 -2.49
N GLU A 14 -24.33 -0.81 -1.28
CA GLU A 14 -24.61 -1.62 -0.10
C GLU A 14 -25.93 -2.40 -0.21
N ALA A 15 -26.89 -1.90 -0.97
CA ALA A 15 -28.14 -2.60 -1.27
C ALA A 15 -27.93 -3.86 -2.12
N GLY A 16 -26.87 -3.88 -2.93
CA GLY A 16 -26.47 -5.04 -3.71
C GLY A 16 -25.43 -4.68 -4.78
N HIS A 17 -24.32 -5.41 -4.81
CA HIS A 17 -23.22 -5.23 -5.75
C HIS A 17 -22.65 -6.56 -6.22
N ALA A 18 -21.99 -6.57 -7.37
CA ALA A 18 -21.32 -7.76 -7.86
C ALA A 18 -20.23 -8.22 -6.90
N ILE A 19 -20.08 -9.53 -6.73
CA ILE A 19 -19.03 -10.12 -5.88
C ILE A 19 -17.67 -9.59 -6.37
N ASP A 20 -16.79 -9.22 -5.44
CA ASP A 20 -15.48 -8.61 -5.67
C ASP A 20 -15.50 -7.17 -6.22
N ALA A 21 -16.66 -6.52 -6.41
CA ALA A 21 -16.71 -5.12 -6.77
C ALA A 21 -16.16 -4.24 -5.61
N TYR A 22 -15.38 -3.22 -5.97
CA TYR A 22 -14.90 -2.20 -5.04
C TYR A 22 -15.63 -0.89 -5.29
N ASN A 23 -16.20 -0.29 -4.26
CA ASN A 23 -16.97 0.92 -4.42
C ASN A 23 -16.13 2.19 -4.22
N ILE A 24 -16.12 3.02 -5.26
CA ILE A 24 -15.72 4.43 -5.19
C ILE A 24 -16.80 5.24 -5.90
N PRO A 25 -17.70 5.93 -5.17
CA PRO A 25 -18.71 6.78 -5.79
C PRO A 25 -18.10 7.74 -6.82
N PHE A 26 -18.81 7.95 -7.93
CA PHE A 26 -18.28 8.69 -9.08
C PHE A 26 -17.78 10.09 -8.72
N ASP A 27 -18.47 10.77 -7.83
CA ASP A 27 -18.12 12.11 -7.33
C ASP A 27 -16.85 12.10 -6.43
N GLU A 28 -16.52 10.96 -5.80
CA GLU A 28 -15.33 10.77 -4.98
C GLU A 28 -14.08 10.32 -5.77
N LEU A 29 -14.22 9.91 -7.05
CA LEU A 29 -13.11 9.35 -7.83
C LEU A 29 -11.88 10.25 -7.91
N ARG A 30 -12.07 11.59 -7.95
CA ARG A 30 -10.95 12.54 -8.00
C ARG A 30 -10.14 12.52 -6.71
N ASP A 31 -10.79 12.47 -5.58
CA ASP A 31 -10.14 12.52 -4.26
C ASP A 31 -9.60 11.15 -3.85
N ARG A 32 -10.23 10.10 -4.34
CA ARG A 32 -9.88 8.71 -4.07
C ARG A 32 -9.08 8.03 -5.16
N GLY A 33 -8.54 8.79 -6.11
CA GLY A 33 -7.70 8.25 -7.20
C GLY A 33 -6.49 7.44 -6.73
N PHE A 34 -6.03 7.65 -5.49
CA PHE A 34 -4.98 6.83 -4.87
C PHE A 34 -5.44 5.40 -4.53
N GLU A 35 -6.74 5.11 -4.50
CA GLU A 35 -7.32 3.77 -4.32
C GLU A 35 -7.47 3.00 -5.64
N MET A 36 -7.30 3.68 -6.76
CA MET A 36 -7.39 3.08 -8.10
C MET A 36 -6.20 2.16 -8.40
N PRO A 37 -6.36 1.16 -9.26
CA PRO A 37 -5.28 0.26 -9.64
C PRO A 37 -4.20 0.95 -10.49
N ALA A 38 -3.12 0.25 -10.79
CA ALA A 38 -2.13 0.72 -11.77
C ALA A 38 -2.80 0.96 -13.14
N HIS A 39 -2.35 1.99 -13.88
CA HIS A 39 -2.98 2.43 -15.13
C HIS A 39 -3.12 1.34 -16.21
N LYS A 40 -2.23 0.35 -16.22
CA LYS A 40 -2.27 -0.76 -17.19
C LYS A 40 -3.21 -1.89 -16.77
N THR A 41 -3.70 -1.90 -15.53
CA THR A 41 -4.58 -2.96 -15.02
C THR A 41 -5.95 -2.87 -15.67
N PRO A 42 -6.46 -3.95 -16.30
CA PRO A 42 -7.79 -3.94 -16.87
C PRO A 42 -8.87 -3.72 -15.81
N LEU A 43 -9.78 -2.79 -16.07
CA LEU A 43 -10.83 -2.36 -15.16
C LEU A 43 -12.18 -2.39 -15.86
N VAL A 44 -13.16 -3.03 -15.26
CA VAL A 44 -14.58 -2.90 -15.60
C VAL A 44 -15.21 -1.92 -14.61
N VAL A 45 -16.04 -1.02 -15.11
CA VAL A 45 -16.74 -0.02 -14.29
C VAL A 45 -18.24 -0.30 -14.33
N GLU A 46 -18.85 -0.43 -13.16
CA GLU A 46 -20.30 -0.55 -12.99
C GLU A 46 -20.90 0.76 -12.44
N CYS A 47 -22.05 1.14 -12.97
CA CYS A 47 -22.77 2.36 -12.63
C CYS A 47 -24.29 2.17 -12.76
N ASP A 48 -25.07 3.21 -12.45
CA ASP A 48 -26.49 3.23 -12.75
C ASP A 48 -26.72 3.29 -14.28
N ALA A 49 -27.80 2.67 -14.77
CA ALA A 49 -28.03 2.49 -16.22
C ALA A 49 -28.08 3.80 -17.01
N GLU A 50 -28.64 4.86 -16.41
CA GLU A 50 -28.70 6.20 -16.99
C GLU A 50 -27.36 6.93 -17.07
N ASP A 51 -26.35 6.46 -16.34
CA ASP A 51 -25.05 7.12 -16.25
C ASP A 51 -23.97 6.49 -17.14
N VAL A 52 -24.24 5.37 -17.80
CA VAL A 52 -23.25 4.61 -18.57
C VAL A 52 -22.49 5.49 -19.59
N GLU A 53 -23.22 6.23 -20.42
CA GLU A 53 -22.59 7.10 -21.45
C GLU A 53 -21.73 8.21 -20.83
N ARG A 54 -22.23 8.86 -19.80
CA ARG A 54 -21.54 9.95 -19.09
C ARG A 54 -20.24 9.47 -18.43
N ILE A 55 -20.28 8.29 -17.81
CA ILE A 55 -19.12 7.73 -17.09
C ILE A 55 -18.09 7.20 -18.08
N ASP A 56 -18.51 6.53 -19.15
CA ASP A 56 -17.62 6.07 -20.20
C ASP A 56 -16.88 7.25 -20.88
N GLU A 57 -17.61 8.33 -21.22
CA GLU A 57 -17.00 9.54 -21.76
C GLU A 57 -15.98 10.15 -20.78
N TRP A 58 -16.30 10.20 -19.49
CA TRP A 58 -15.41 10.73 -18.47
C TRP A 58 -14.09 9.96 -18.38
N PHE A 59 -14.11 8.62 -18.43
CA PHE A 59 -12.90 7.81 -18.42
C PHE A 59 -12.11 7.96 -19.73
N ARG A 60 -12.77 8.06 -20.88
CA ARG A 60 -12.11 8.21 -22.19
C ARG A 60 -11.46 9.57 -22.40
N THR A 61 -12.04 10.63 -21.86
CA THR A 61 -11.57 12.00 -22.06
C THR A 61 -10.44 12.43 -21.12
N ARG A 62 -10.03 11.58 -20.20
CA ARG A 62 -8.90 11.89 -19.31
C ARG A 62 -7.58 11.96 -20.06
N ASP A 63 -6.69 12.85 -19.56
CA ASP A 63 -5.31 12.92 -20.00
C ASP A 63 -4.66 11.52 -20.01
N GLU A 64 -3.91 11.20 -21.04
CA GLU A 64 -3.26 9.88 -21.20
C GLU A 64 -2.41 9.48 -19.98
N ARG A 65 -1.83 10.46 -19.29
CA ARG A 65 -1.03 10.25 -18.07
C ARG A 65 -1.86 9.82 -16.85
N CYS A 66 -3.17 10.06 -16.91
CA CYS A 66 -4.13 9.76 -15.84
C CYS A 66 -5.19 8.76 -16.29
N ARG A 67 -5.05 8.14 -17.47
CA ARG A 67 -6.03 7.22 -18.02
C ARG A 67 -5.83 5.82 -17.45
N TRP A 68 -6.86 5.31 -16.78
CA TRP A 68 -6.92 3.90 -16.42
C TRP A 68 -7.32 3.05 -17.63
N ASN A 69 -6.91 1.79 -17.65
CA ASN A 69 -7.26 0.84 -18.69
C ASN A 69 -8.69 0.31 -18.46
N VAL A 70 -9.70 1.16 -18.68
CA VAL A 70 -11.09 0.76 -18.60
C VAL A 70 -11.43 0.00 -19.88
N VAL A 71 -11.78 -1.27 -19.70
CA VAL A 71 -12.11 -2.19 -20.82
C VAL A 71 -13.60 -2.26 -21.08
N ASP A 72 -14.43 -1.89 -20.10
CA ASP A 72 -15.88 -1.87 -20.20
C ASP A 72 -16.49 -0.92 -19.18
N VAL A 73 -17.57 -0.21 -19.55
CA VAL A 73 -18.44 0.55 -18.65
C VAL A 73 -19.87 0.07 -18.86
N ARG A 74 -20.50 -0.43 -17.82
CA ARG A 74 -21.81 -1.07 -17.93
C ARG A 74 -22.75 -0.71 -16.77
N ALA A 75 -24.03 -0.90 -16.98
CA ALA A 75 -25.00 -0.86 -15.90
C ALA A 75 -24.71 -1.98 -14.89
N ALA A 76 -24.79 -1.67 -13.60
CA ALA A 76 -24.71 -2.68 -12.54
C ALA A 76 -25.81 -3.75 -12.78
N GLY A 77 -25.38 -4.97 -12.99
CA GLY A 77 -26.27 -6.07 -13.42
C GLY A 77 -26.84 -6.85 -12.25
N ALA A 78 -27.79 -7.74 -12.57
CA ALA A 78 -28.38 -8.68 -11.63
C ALA A 78 -27.54 -9.98 -11.48
N GLU A 79 -26.23 -9.92 -11.74
CA GLU A 79 -25.33 -11.04 -11.48
C GLU A 79 -25.25 -11.28 -9.95
N GLU A 80 -24.63 -12.38 -9.52
CA GLU A 80 -24.55 -12.74 -8.11
C GLU A 80 -24.22 -11.52 -7.23
N MET A 81 -25.26 -10.95 -6.62
CA MET A 81 -25.17 -9.74 -5.81
C MET A 81 -24.92 -10.13 -4.36
N GLY A 82 -23.84 -9.63 -3.78
CA GLY A 82 -23.56 -9.78 -2.36
C GLY A 82 -23.83 -8.49 -1.60
N PRO A 83 -24.36 -8.53 -0.38
CA PRO A 83 -24.39 -7.38 0.52
C PRO A 83 -23.05 -7.22 1.21
N GLY A 84 -22.69 -5.99 1.57
CA GLY A 84 -21.60 -5.75 2.49
C GLY A 84 -20.48 -4.82 2.00
N ALA A 85 -19.46 -4.68 2.82
CA ALA A 85 -18.29 -3.87 2.50
C ALA A 85 -17.30 -4.65 1.62
N PRO A 86 -16.58 -4.00 0.71
CA PRO A 86 -15.60 -4.65 -0.13
C PRO A 86 -14.46 -5.21 0.72
N GLY A 87 -14.18 -6.49 0.57
CA GLY A 87 -13.05 -7.13 1.23
C GLY A 87 -11.70 -6.93 0.50
N ARG A 88 -11.68 -6.31 -0.70
CA ARG A 88 -10.53 -6.29 -1.58
C ARG A 88 -10.26 -4.89 -2.13
N PHE A 89 -9.01 -4.43 -2.03
CA PHE A 89 -8.59 -3.18 -2.66
C PHE A 89 -8.37 -3.35 -4.16
N LEU A 90 -8.63 -2.28 -4.94
CA LEU A 90 -8.29 -2.24 -6.36
C LEU A 90 -6.78 -2.12 -6.61
N PHE A 91 -6.06 -1.49 -5.68
CA PHE A 91 -4.61 -1.35 -5.79
C PHE A 91 -3.87 -2.58 -5.27
N ALA A 92 -2.74 -2.86 -5.88
CA ALA A 92 -1.76 -3.80 -5.35
C ALA A 92 -0.77 -3.06 -4.43
N GLY A 93 -0.22 -3.77 -3.48
CA GLY A 93 0.91 -3.32 -2.69
C GLY A 93 2.21 -3.29 -3.47
N CYS A 94 3.29 -2.88 -2.81
CA CYS A 94 4.60 -2.95 -3.40
C CYS A 94 4.94 -4.41 -3.76
N PRO A 95 5.63 -4.65 -4.90
CA PRO A 95 5.93 -6.02 -5.36
C PRO A 95 6.68 -6.88 -4.34
N LEU A 96 7.58 -6.29 -3.56
CA LEU A 96 8.30 -7.01 -2.50
C LEU A 96 7.35 -7.49 -1.39
N LEU A 97 6.36 -6.67 -1.01
CA LEU A 97 5.35 -7.07 -0.01
C LEU A 97 4.57 -8.31 -0.49
N ALA A 98 4.19 -8.34 -1.77
CA ALA A 98 3.52 -9.49 -2.38
C ALA A 98 4.44 -10.71 -2.48
N ALA A 99 5.69 -10.54 -2.92
CA ALA A 99 6.67 -11.61 -3.03
C ALA A 99 7.02 -12.26 -1.67
N MET A 100 6.93 -11.50 -0.58
CA MET A 100 7.20 -11.96 0.78
C MET A 100 5.92 -12.29 1.57
N ALA A 101 4.76 -12.38 0.92
CA ALA A 101 3.45 -12.52 1.55
C ALA A 101 3.37 -13.63 2.62
N PHE A 102 3.97 -14.79 2.37
CA PHE A 102 4.00 -15.89 3.34
C PHE A 102 4.69 -15.49 4.66
N ARG A 103 5.85 -14.82 4.57
CA ARG A 103 6.60 -14.37 5.75
C ARG A 103 5.92 -13.20 6.46
N VAL A 104 5.29 -12.31 5.70
CA VAL A 104 4.50 -11.20 6.24
C VAL A 104 3.31 -11.73 7.06
N ARG A 105 2.58 -12.72 6.51
CA ARG A 105 1.48 -13.38 7.25
C ARG A 105 1.99 -14.10 8.51
N ALA A 106 3.15 -14.74 8.44
CA ALA A 106 3.76 -15.38 9.61
C ALA A 106 4.13 -14.35 10.70
N ALA A 107 4.63 -13.16 10.31
CA ALA A 107 4.91 -12.06 11.24
C ALA A 107 3.62 -11.47 11.85
N ALA A 108 2.56 -11.36 11.05
CA ALA A 108 1.25 -10.89 11.50
C ALA A 108 0.54 -11.88 12.44
N ALA A 109 0.84 -13.18 12.36
CA ALA A 109 0.24 -14.19 13.22
C ALA A 109 0.77 -14.16 14.68
N ALA A 110 1.79 -13.38 14.99
CA ALA A 110 2.28 -13.22 16.35
C ALA A 110 1.26 -12.43 17.19
N PRO A 111 0.92 -12.87 18.42
CA PRO A 111 0.04 -12.10 19.31
C PRO A 111 0.58 -10.68 19.56
N GLY A 112 -0.26 -9.67 19.43
CA GLY A 112 0.13 -8.27 19.55
C GLY A 112 1.03 -7.80 18.41
N SER A 113 0.89 -8.40 17.22
CA SER A 113 1.71 -8.11 16.05
C SER A 113 1.64 -6.64 15.64
N ARG A 114 2.81 -6.05 15.40
CA ARG A 114 2.94 -4.62 15.06
C ARG A 114 3.73 -4.45 13.76
N ALA A 115 3.22 -3.62 12.87
CA ALA A 115 3.93 -3.24 11.65
C ALA A 115 4.09 -1.71 11.56
N ILE A 116 5.13 -1.27 10.87
CA ILE A 116 5.33 0.13 10.51
C ILE A 116 5.67 0.24 9.02
N ASP A 117 5.05 1.19 8.35
CA ASP A 117 5.35 1.61 6.98
C ASP A 117 6.04 2.97 7.02
N VAL A 118 7.35 2.98 6.77
CA VAL A 118 8.20 4.19 6.87
C VAL A 118 8.27 4.88 5.52
N GLY A 119 7.78 6.11 5.45
CA GLY A 119 7.57 6.82 4.19
C GLY A 119 6.35 6.30 3.46
N SER A 120 5.24 6.09 4.19
CA SER A 120 4.04 5.39 3.71
C SER A 120 3.31 6.09 2.56
N GLY A 121 3.57 7.38 2.31
CA GLY A 121 2.86 8.16 1.30
C GLY A 121 1.35 8.09 1.49
N SER A 122 0.62 7.64 0.46
CA SER A 122 -0.84 7.47 0.54
C SER A 122 -1.30 6.28 1.38
N GLY A 123 -0.37 5.50 1.95
CA GLY A 123 -0.65 4.41 2.88
C GLY A 123 -1.24 3.16 2.25
N ARG A 124 -0.99 2.90 0.95
CA ARG A 124 -1.51 1.68 0.29
C ARG A 124 -0.98 0.41 0.97
N ASP A 125 0.33 0.32 1.16
CA ASP A 125 0.96 -0.84 1.79
C ASP A 125 0.54 -0.95 3.26
N ALA A 126 0.49 0.18 3.99
CA ALA A 126 -0.03 0.21 5.36
C ALA A 126 -1.50 -0.27 5.45
N ALA A 127 -2.37 0.06 4.47
CA ALA A 127 -3.74 -0.43 4.42
C ALA A 127 -3.81 -1.95 4.18
N LEU A 128 -2.94 -2.48 3.31
CA LEU A 128 -2.84 -3.92 3.10
C LEU A 128 -2.36 -4.64 4.36
N LEU A 129 -1.41 -4.05 5.10
CA LEU A 129 -0.94 -4.61 6.38
C LEU A 129 -2.07 -4.71 7.41
N CYS A 130 -2.96 -3.70 7.48
CA CYS A 130 -4.15 -3.76 8.32
C CYS A 130 -5.17 -4.80 7.84
N CYS A 131 -5.62 -4.67 6.58
CA CYS A 131 -6.84 -5.32 6.11
C CYS A 131 -6.63 -6.70 5.49
N GLN A 132 -5.46 -6.96 4.87
CA GLN A 132 -5.19 -8.22 4.17
C GLN A 132 -4.18 -9.12 4.88
N TYR A 133 -3.20 -8.53 5.56
CA TYR A 133 -2.21 -9.30 6.31
C TYR A 133 -2.60 -9.52 7.77
N GLY A 134 -3.44 -8.64 8.34
CA GLY A 134 -4.04 -8.81 9.65
C GLY A 134 -3.12 -8.53 10.83
N PHE A 135 -2.25 -7.51 10.72
CA PHE A 135 -1.50 -7.03 11.88
C PHE A 135 -2.44 -6.40 12.92
N ASP A 136 -2.21 -6.71 14.20
CA ASP A 136 -2.98 -6.16 15.30
C ASP A 136 -2.80 -4.64 15.45
N PHE A 137 -1.63 -4.12 15.03
CA PHE A 137 -1.35 -2.70 15.03
C PHE A 137 -0.48 -2.29 13.85
N VAL A 138 -0.85 -1.21 13.15
CA VAL A 138 -0.09 -0.64 12.03
C VAL A 138 0.16 0.84 12.21
N CYS A 139 1.43 1.24 12.10
CA CYS A 139 1.85 2.63 12.05
C CYS A 139 2.15 3.03 10.60
N ALA A 140 1.47 4.06 10.10
CA ALA A 140 1.84 4.73 8.86
C ALA A 140 2.59 6.02 9.19
N LEU A 141 3.86 6.13 8.75
CA LEU A 141 4.69 7.28 9.01
C LEU A 141 5.05 7.98 7.71
N ASP A 142 4.72 9.26 7.59
CA ASP A 142 5.07 10.11 6.45
C ASP A 142 5.15 11.59 6.87
N ARG A 143 5.79 12.41 6.03
CA ARG A 143 5.81 13.87 6.20
C ARG A 143 4.57 14.58 5.65
N ASP A 144 3.80 13.91 4.79
CA ASP A 144 2.60 14.46 4.15
C ASP A 144 1.35 14.11 4.95
N GLY A 145 0.94 15.01 5.84
CA GLY A 145 -0.28 14.86 6.64
C GLY A 145 -1.55 14.70 5.81
N ARG A 146 -1.59 15.21 4.56
CA ARG A 146 -2.73 15.00 3.65
C ARG A 146 -2.79 13.55 3.17
N ALA A 147 -1.63 12.96 2.88
CA ALA A 147 -1.54 11.55 2.51
C ALA A 147 -1.98 10.65 3.67
N LEU A 148 -1.51 10.92 4.88
CA LEU A 148 -1.93 10.22 6.10
C LEU A 148 -3.43 10.38 6.39
N SER A 149 -4.00 11.56 6.16
CA SER A 149 -5.44 11.78 6.29
C SER A 149 -6.25 10.96 5.29
N ARG A 150 -5.75 10.76 4.06
CA ARG A 150 -6.38 9.86 3.07
C ARG A 150 -6.35 8.42 3.54
N TRP A 151 -5.21 7.95 4.06
CA TRP A 151 -5.07 6.62 4.63
C TRP A 151 -6.03 6.39 5.81
N THR A 152 -6.13 7.34 6.74
CA THR A 152 -7.06 7.25 7.87
C THR A 152 -8.50 7.09 7.40
N ARG A 153 -8.95 7.94 6.44
CA ARG A 153 -10.30 7.84 5.87
C ARG A 153 -10.54 6.53 5.11
N LEU A 154 -9.51 6.00 4.43
CA LEU A 154 -9.59 4.69 3.80
C LEU A 154 -9.89 3.60 4.83
N LEU A 155 -9.14 3.59 5.93
CA LEU A 155 -9.32 2.59 6.99
C LEU A 155 -10.64 2.77 7.76
N ASP A 156 -11.15 4.01 7.90
CA ASP A 156 -12.49 4.26 8.45
C ASP A 156 -13.59 3.59 7.60
N ARG A 157 -13.49 3.72 6.27
CA ARG A 157 -14.42 3.03 5.34
C ARG A 157 -14.35 1.51 5.43
N HIS A 158 -13.18 0.96 5.73
CA HIS A 158 -12.97 -0.47 5.96
C HIS A 158 -13.21 -0.89 7.40
N GLN A 159 -13.73 0.00 8.25
CA GLN A 159 -14.07 -0.27 9.64
C GLN A 159 -12.91 -0.82 10.49
N VAL A 160 -11.66 -0.45 10.12
CA VAL A 160 -10.49 -0.80 10.92
C VAL A 160 -10.51 -0.01 12.22
N PRO A 161 -10.44 -0.68 13.40
CA PRO A 161 -10.51 -0.01 14.68
C PRO A 161 -9.41 1.06 14.86
N PRO A 162 -9.73 2.25 15.42
CA PRO A 162 -8.74 3.32 15.62
C PRO A 162 -7.56 2.89 16.50
N GLU A 163 -7.78 2.03 17.48
CA GLU A 163 -6.76 1.52 18.39
C GLU A 163 -5.75 0.56 17.72
N SER A 164 -6.10 -0.01 16.57
CA SER A 164 -5.22 -0.90 15.80
C SER A 164 -4.35 -0.16 14.78
N ARG A 165 -4.39 1.19 14.76
CA ARG A 165 -3.67 1.98 13.76
C ARG A 165 -3.24 3.34 14.29
N VAL A 166 -2.13 3.88 13.75
CA VAL A 166 -1.71 5.24 14.03
C VAL A 166 -1.08 5.87 12.79
N ALA A 167 -1.47 7.11 12.49
CA ALA A 167 -0.81 7.97 11.51
C ALA A 167 0.17 8.90 12.25
N VAL A 168 1.43 8.85 11.86
CA VAL A 168 2.50 9.68 12.43
C VAL A 168 2.98 10.65 11.37
N GLU A 169 2.61 11.91 11.49
CA GLU A 169 3.14 12.98 10.64
C GLU A 169 4.50 13.43 11.19
N ALA A 170 5.57 13.08 10.49
CA ALA A 170 6.91 13.47 10.87
C ALA A 170 7.83 13.62 9.67
N THR A 171 8.68 14.64 9.71
CA THR A 171 9.77 14.80 8.75
C THR A 171 11.05 14.25 9.35
N ILE A 172 11.51 13.12 8.85
CA ILE A 172 12.77 12.50 9.25
C ILE A 172 13.92 13.20 8.52
N ARG A 173 14.76 13.93 9.23
CA ARG A 173 15.86 14.74 8.68
C ARG A 173 17.24 14.22 9.05
N ALA A 174 17.40 13.71 10.26
CA ALA A 174 18.67 13.31 10.83
C ALA A 174 18.56 12.00 11.61
N GLU A 175 19.71 11.48 12.02
CA GLU A 175 19.81 10.38 12.97
C GLU A 175 19.11 10.74 14.30
N GLY A 176 18.38 9.78 14.84
CA GLY A 176 17.58 9.95 16.07
C GLY A 176 16.11 10.31 15.82
N ASP A 177 15.80 10.93 14.68
CA ASP A 177 14.43 11.37 14.40
C ASP A 177 13.45 10.19 14.32
N LEU A 178 13.81 9.12 13.62
CA LEU A 178 12.94 7.95 13.47
C LEU A 178 12.73 7.25 14.81
N THR A 179 13.78 7.08 15.58
CA THR A 179 13.70 6.48 16.92
C THR A 179 12.84 7.31 17.86
N ALA A 180 12.92 8.63 17.79
CA ALA A 180 12.12 9.52 18.64
C ALA A 180 10.61 9.38 18.37
N VAL A 181 10.20 9.25 17.09
CA VAL A 181 8.77 9.22 16.73
C VAL A 181 8.19 7.81 16.67
N ALA A 182 8.96 6.82 16.25
CA ALA A 182 8.49 5.45 16.06
C ALA A 182 8.91 4.49 17.20
N GLY A 183 10.00 4.77 17.91
CA GLY A 183 10.49 3.94 19.02
C GLY A 183 9.44 3.65 20.08
N PRO A 184 8.68 4.64 20.58
CA PRO A 184 7.62 4.42 21.58
C PRO A 184 6.47 3.51 21.09
N LEU A 185 6.31 3.35 19.79
CA LEU A 185 5.27 2.52 19.18
C LEU A 185 5.70 1.08 18.90
N GLY A 186 7.02 0.79 18.97
CA GLY A 186 7.59 -0.52 18.72
C GLY A 186 7.75 -1.38 19.97
N PRO A 187 8.51 -2.49 19.89
CA PRO A 187 9.19 -2.96 18.68
C PRO A 187 8.22 -3.55 17.64
N PHE A 188 8.63 -3.60 16.37
CA PHE A 188 7.79 -4.02 15.26
C PHE A 188 8.16 -5.42 14.76
N HIS A 189 7.15 -6.24 14.48
CA HIS A 189 7.29 -7.54 13.84
C HIS A 189 7.53 -7.41 12.32
N LEU A 190 7.12 -6.26 11.74
CA LEU A 190 7.43 -5.88 10.38
C LEU A 190 7.80 -4.40 10.31
N VAL A 191 8.97 -4.10 9.73
CA VAL A 191 9.32 -2.77 9.26
C VAL A 191 9.31 -2.80 7.74
N HIS A 192 8.44 -2.00 7.13
CA HIS A 192 8.27 -1.87 5.68
C HIS A 192 8.78 -0.52 5.22
N VAL A 193 9.55 -0.50 4.13
CA VAL A 193 10.09 0.71 3.50
C VAL A 193 9.97 0.56 2.00
N ALA A 194 9.16 1.39 1.34
CA ALA A 194 8.96 1.33 -0.10
C ALA A 194 9.24 2.68 -0.76
N ARG A 195 10.22 2.72 -1.67
CA ARG A 195 10.58 3.93 -2.43
C ARG A 195 10.93 5.14 -1.56
N PHE A 196 11.45 4.88 -0.40
CA PHE A 196 11.97 5.85 0.54
C PHE A 196 13.39 5.46 0.95
N LEU A 197 14.34 6.38 0.91
CA LEU A 197 15.72 6.15 1.31
C LEU A 197 16.25 7.37 2.06
N LYS A 198 16.69 7.11 3.27
CA LYS A 198 17.46 8.02 4.11
C LYS A 198 18.57 7.21 4.75
N ARG A 199 19.80 7.43 4.30
CA ARG A 199 20.96 6.64 4.74
C ARG A 199 21.26 6.82 6.23
N GLU A 200 21.00 8.03 6.72
CA GLU A 200 21.24 8.43 8.12
C GLU A 200 20.42 7.61 9.12
N ILE A 201 19.29 7.04 8.71
CA ILE A 201 18.39 6.29 9.61
C ILE A 201 18.37 4.79 9.37
N LEU A 202 19.23 4.22 8.53
CA LEU A 202 19.23 2.77 8.25
C LEU A 202 19.47 1.95 9.52
N ALA A 203 20.34 2.41 10.41
CA ALA A 203 20.57 1.77 11.71
C ALA A 203 19.32 1.80 12.61
N GLU A 204 18.57 2.91 12.60
CA GLU A 204 17.34 3.06 13.36
C GLU A 204 16.22 2.14 12.83
N ILE A 205 16.10 2.01 11.49
CA ILE A 205 15.18 1.06 10.86
C ILE A 205 15.43 -0.36 11.40
N ALA A 206 16.68 -0.80 11.47
CA ALA A 206 17.03 -2.10 12.04
C ALA A 206 16.71 -2.20 13.55
N ALA A 207 16.91 -1.11 14.30
CA ALA A 207 16.66 -1.07 15.73
C ALA A 207 15.17 -1.15 16.08
N LEU A 208 14.29 -0.69 15.21
CA LEU A 208 12.83 -0.78 15.39
C LEU A 208 12.28 -2.22 15.35
N LEU A 209 13.02 -3.17 14.78
CA LEU A 209 12.57 -4.56 14.67
C LEU A 209 12.49 -5.26 16.02
N ALA A 210 11.43 -6.01 16.24
CA ALA A 210 11.37 -7.00 17.32
C ALA A 210 12.38 -8.13 17.06
N PRO A 211 12.81 -8.88 18.10
CA PRO A 211 13.52 -10.15 17.87
C PRO A 211 12.71 -11.06 16.93
N GLY A 212 13.33 -11.62 15.90
CA GLY A 212 12.64 -12.37 14.84
C GLY A 212 11.87 -11.52 13.82
N GLY A 213 11.81 -10.20 14.00
CA GLY A 213 11.07 -9.28 13.14
C GLY A 213 11.63 -9.18 11.73
N LEU A 214 10.75 -8.91 10.77
CA LEU A 214 11.02 -8.86 9.33
C LEU A 214 11.22 -7.42 8.86
N LEU A 215 12.29 -7.16 8.10
CA LEU A 215 12.51 -5.94 7.32
C LEU A 215 12.18 -6.22 5.86
N LEU A 216 11.35 -5.38 5.24
CA LEU A 216 11.17 -5.31 3.80
C LEU A 216 11.62 -3.92 3.31
N PHE A 217 12.62 -3.87 2.45
CA PHE A 217 13.16 -2.64 1.90
C PHE A 217 13.16 -2.69 0.37
N HIS A 218 12.33 -1.87 -0.26
CA HIS A 218 12.10 -1.85 -1.71
C HIS A 218 12.32 -0.45 -2.26
N THR A 219 13.39 -0.24 -3.03
CA THR A 219 13.74 1.07 -3.54
C THR A 219 14.44 0.99 -4.90
N PHE A 220 14.68 2.14 -5.52
CA PHE A 220 15.37 2.24 -6.81
C PHE A 220 16.84 1.82 -6.68
N VAL A 221 17.40 1.30 -7.78
CA VAL A 221 18.84 1.04 -7.92
C VAL A 221 19.53 2.18 -8.66
N GLU A 222 20.85 2.26 -8.57
CA GLU A 222 21.65 3.43 -8.97
C GLU A 222 21.49 3.86 -10.44
N ASP A 223 21.21 2.92 -11.34
CA ASP A 223 20.95 3.18 -12.77
C ASP A 223 19.50 3.62 -13.07
N SER A 224 18.67 3.78 -12.04
CA SER A 224 17.30 4.26 -12.19
C SER A 224 17.24 5.77 -12.44
N PRO A 225 16.26 6.27 -13.23
CA PRO A 225 16.04 7.70 -13.42
C PRO A 225 15.76 8.49 -12.13
N SER A 226 15.43 7.81 -11.03
CA SER A 226 15.14 8.41 -9.72
C SER A 226 16.33 8.25 -8.77
N LEU A 227 17.36 9.06 -8.95
CA LEU A 227 18.61 9.00 -8.16
C LEU A 227 18.42 9.30 -6.66
N THR A 228 17.37 10.02 -6.28
CA THR A 228 17.19 10.51 -4.89
C THR A 228 16.98 9.37 -3.88
N HIS A 229 16.42 8.25 -4.34
CA HIS A 229 16.10 7.08 -3.48
C HIS A 229 16.73 5.80 -4.02
N ALA A 230 17.81 5.92 -4.78
CA ALA A 230 18.53 4.80 -5.37
C ALA A 230 19.64 4.29 -4.43
N VAL A 231 19.76 2.98 -4.35
CA VAL A 231 20.83 2.29 -3.60
C VAL A 231 21.88 1.73 -4.53
N ALA A 232 23.13 1.77 -4.08
CA ALA A 232 24.23 1.10 -4.76
C ALA A 232 24.15 -0.43 -4.56
N PRO A 233 24.74 -1.24 -5.47
CA PRO A 233 24.83 -2.68 -5.31
C PRO A 233 25.46 -3.07 -3.96
N GLY A 234 24.76 -3.92 -3.18
CA GLY A 234 25.22 -4.39 -1.87
C GLY A 234 25.13 -3.39 -0.73
N GLU A 235 24.65 -2.16 -0.97
CA GLU A 235 24.52 -1.13 0.07
C GLU A 235 23.59 -1.57 1.20
N LEU A 236 22.40 -2.10 0.90
CA LEU A 236 21.46 -2.57 1.91
C LEU A 236 22.00 -3.75 2.70
N ARG A 237 22.69 -4.69 2.02
CA ARG A 237 23.35 -5.83 2.70
C ARG A 237 24.41 -5.34 3.70
N SER A 238 25.18 -4.33 3.34
CA SER A 238 26.19 -3.74 4.22
C SER A 238 25.56 -2.98 5.39
N ALA A 239 24.54 -2.16 5.10
CA ALA A 239 23.84 -1.38 6.12
C ALA A 239 23.13 -2.26 7.15
N PHE A 240 22.59 -3.40 6.71
CA PHE A 240 21.84 -4.35 7.55
C PHE A 240 22.64 -5.64 7.84
N ALA A 241 23.97 -5.58 7.90
CA ALA A 241 24.85 -6.74 8.08
C ALA A 241 24.60 -7.55 9.37
N ARG A 242 23.91 -6.97 10.37
CA ARG A 242 23.51 -7.66 11.61
C ARG A 242 22.22 -8.44 11.48
N LEU A 243 21.50 -8.32 10.37
CA LEU A 243 20.27 -9.04 10.09
C LEU A 243 20.57 -10.28 9.24
N GLU A 244 19.74 -11.29 9.39
CA GLU A 244 19.75 -12.47 8.49
C GLU A 244 19.12 -12.07 7.16
N VAL A 245 19.88 -12.01 6.08
CA VAL A 245 19.38 -11.68 4.75
C VAL A 245 18.59 -12.85 4.20
N LEU A 246 17.32 -12.60 3.84
CA LEU A 246 16.39 -13.58 3.28
C LEU A 246 16.24 -13.43 1.78
N ARG A 247 16.37 -12.19 1.27
CA ARG A 247 16.32 -11.84 -0.15
C ARG A 247 17.18 -10.60 -0.40
N ASP A 248 17.89 -10.56 -1.52
CA ASP A 248 18.71 -9.41 -1.93
C ASP A 248 18.98 -9.53 -3.43
N ASP A 249 18.03 -9.11 -4.23
CA ASP A 249 18.06 -9.13 -5.69
C ASP A 249 17.46 -7.84 -6.29
N VAL A 250 17.57 -7.72 -7.59
CA VAL A 250 17.02 -6.62 -8.38
C VAL A 250 16.04 -7.19 -9.39
N GLU A 251 14.85 -6.64 -9.44
CA GLU A 251 13.83 -7.07 -10.39
C GLU A 251 13.23 -5.86 -11.11
N ALA A 252 12.89 -6.04 -12.39
CA ALA A 252 12.10 -5.08 -13.13
C ALA A 252 10.64 -5.15 -12.69
N ILE A 253 10.04 -3.99 -12.43
CA ILE A 253 8.61 -3.87 -12.18
C ILE A 253 7.84 -3.63 -13.50
N ASP A 254 6.51 -3.66 -13.46
CA ASP A 254 5.62 -3.60 -14.64
C ASP A 254 5.85 -2.41 -15.58
N ASP A 255 6.43 -1.32 -15.09
CA ASP A 255 6.79 -0.13 -15.89
C ASP A 255 8.22 -0.17 -16.44
N GLY A 256 8.96 -1.27 -16.22
CA GLY A 256 10.32 -1.51 -16.70
C GLY A 256 11.42 -0.91 -15.85
N ARG A 257 11.09 -0.26 -14.72
CA ARG A 257 12.11 0.20 -13.76
C ARG A 257 12.64 -0.95 -12.93
N GLU A 258 13.95 -0.97 -12.71
CA GLU A 258 14.58 -1.91 -11.81
C GLU A 258 14.56 -1.39 -10.37
N LEU A 259 14.20 -2.28 -9.46
CA LEU A 259 14.11 -1.99 -8.02
C LEU A 259 14.84 -3.07 -7.23
N SER A 260 15.45 -2.65 -6.12
CA SER A 260 16.03 -3.56 -5.14
C SER A 260 14.92 -4.26 -4.35
N PHE A 261 14.96 -5.57 -4.26
CA PHE A 261 14.12 -6.43 -3.45
C PHE A 261 14.93 -6.94 -2.28
N PHE A 262 14.99 -6.18 -1.19
CA PHE A 262 15.74 -6.56 -0.01
C PHE A 262 14.81 -6.97 1.13
N ALA A 263 15.00 -8.18 1.64
CA ALA A 263 14.31 -8.66 2.84
C ALA A 263 15.31 -9.26 3.81
N ALA A 264 15.18 -8.93 5.09
CA ALA A 264 16.04 -9.43 6.14
C ALA A 264 15.26 -9.68 7.43
N ARG A 265 15.80 -10.48 8.34
CA ARG A 265 15.18 -10.82 9.62
C ARG A 265 16.15 -10.48 10.76
N ARG A 266 15.65 -9.85 11.81
CA ARG A 266 16.41 -9.71 13.05
C ARG A 266 16.55 -11.10 13.71
N PRO A 267 17.74 -11.54 14.09
CA PRO A 267 17.89 -12.74 14.91
C PRO A 267 17.02 -12.71 16.18
N ALA A 268 16.55 -13.89 16.63
CA ALA A 268 15.72 -14.02 17.81
C ALA A 268 16.45 -13.69 19.10
#